data_bfd4895e601df6b91d1dd19babb0a999
#
_entry.id   bfd4895e601df6b91d1dd19babb0a999
#
_cell.length_a   1.000
_cell.length_b   1.000
_cell.length_c   1.000
_cell.angle_alpha   90.00
_cell.angle_beta   90.00
_cell.angle_gamma   90.00
#
_symmetry.space_group_name_H-M   'P 1'
#
loop_
_entity.id
_entity.type
_entity.pdbx_description
1 polymer ?
#
loop_
_entity_poly.entity_id
_entity_poly.type
_entity_poly.pdbx_seq_one_letter_code
_entity_poly.pdbx_strand_id
1 'polypeptide(L)'
;MTAARLVRGTGRSAGGRRPPAVAGGWVVVLSVLIGVPGLVQSLEQKPQPAEQLRVQVIRSYPHDRGAFTQGLLLDNGKLLESTGQVGQSSLREVELATGRVIRKVDVPPPLFAEGLALVGDTLIQLTWQHGRALLYNKHTFARVGEFSYRGEGWGLCTAGDELVMSDGSSNLTFRRSRDFSVIRTLAVTLDGQRFDQLNELECVDGDVYANVWMRDMIVRIDARSGRITQQIAAPNLLSPLERQGVDVMNGIAYDPSDQTFLITGKLWPKLFRVKFVKAAS
;
A
#
# COMPACT_ATOMS: atom_id res chain seq x y z
N MET A 1 34.41 -40.06 -26.34
CA MET A 1 33.84 -41.16 -27.13
C MET A 1 32.44 -40.75 -27.44
N THR A 2 31.91 -40.48 -28.55
CA THR A 2 31.95 -40.71 -29.94
C THR A 2 30.82 -39.83 -30.48
N ALA A 3 31.04 -38.81 -31.20
CA ALA A 3 31.14 -38.56 -32.65
C ALA A 3 29.85 -38.82 -33.45
N ALA A 4 29.29 -37.76 -33.95
CA ALA A 4 28.93 -37.35 -35.30
C ALA A 4 28.00 -38.23 -36.19
N ARG A 5 27.07 -37.59 -36.91
CA ARG A 5 27.14 -37.50 -38.39
C ARG A 5 26.07 -36.64 -39.05
N LEU A 6 26.55 -35.77 -39.91
CA LEU A 6 25.87 -35.02 -40.97
C LEU A 6 25.29 -35.96 -42.05
N VAL A 7 24.16 -35.59 -42.71
CA VAL A 7 23.91 -35.95 -44.11
C VAL A 7 23.33 -34.75 -44.87
N ARG A 8 24.06 -34.39 -45.95
CA ARG A 8 23.62 -33.48 -47.02
C ARG A 8 22.90 -34.30 -48.12
N GLY A 9 21.92 -33.71 -48.73
CA GLY A 9 21.32 -34.22 -49.95
C GLY A 9 21.01 -33.11 -50.95
N THR A 10 21.75 -33.07 -52.01
CA THR A 10 21.62 -32.20 -53.20
C THR A 10 20.71 -32.84 -54.24
N GLY A 11 19.94 -32.04 -55.01
CA GLY A 11 19.20 -32.50 -56.17
C GLY A 11 18.70 -31.39 -57.08
N ARG A 12 19.34 -31.29 -58.24
CA ARG A 12 19.14 -30.41 -59.40
C ARG A 12 17.80 -30.64 -60.11
N SER A 13 17.14 -29.60 -60.69
CA SER A 13 17.24 -29.03 -62.05
C SER A 13 16.32 -29.66 -63.12
N ALA A 14 15.52 -28.84 -63.78
CA ALA A 14 15.18 -28.75 -65.20
C ALA A 14 13.88 -27.91 -65.34
N GLY A 15 13.76 -26.84 -66.07
CA GLY A 15 14.00 -26.68 -67.52
C GLY A 15 12.68 -26.71 -68.27
N GLY A 16 12.08 -25.56 -68.72
CA GLY A 16 10.85 -25.55 -69.52
C GLY A 16 10.38 -24.15 -69.96
N ARG A 17 10.81 -23.78 -71.12
CA ARG A 17 10.36 -22.86 -72.19
C ARG A 17 9.16 -21.93 -71.98
N ARG A 18 9.41 -20.62 -72.39
CA ARG A 18 8.42 -19.57 -72.67
C ARG A 18 7.75 -19.79 -74.07
N PRO A 19 6.60 -19.22 -74.27
CA PRO A 19 6.33 -18.33 -75.44
C PRO A 19 5.52 -17.07 -75.08
N PRO A 20 5.09 -16.24 -76.07
CA PRO A 20 5.52 -14.83 -76.09
C PRO A 20 4.42 -13.85 -75.69
N ALA A 21 4.81 -12.55 -75.57
CA ALA A 21 4.07 -11.39 -75.20
C ALA A 21 2.87 -11.04 -76.08
N VAL A 22 1.78 -10.58 -75.50
CA VAL A 22 0.77 -9.72 -76.13
C VAL A 22 0.68 -8.41 -75.29
N ALA A 23 0.98 -7.30 -76.01
CA ALA A 23 0.92 -5.97 -75.44
C ALA A 23 -0.58 -5.51 -75.34
N GLY A 24 -1.01 -5.23 -74.15
CA GLY A 24 -2.28 -4.53 -73.90
C GLY A 24 -1.99 -3.45 -72.86
N GLY A 25 -1.97 -2.21 -73.35
CA GLY A 25 -1.74 -1.05 -72.48
C GLY A 25 -2.94 -0.75 -71.62
N TRP A 26 -2.68 -0.80 -70.31
CA TRP A 26 -3.61 -0.24 -69.33
C TRP A 26 -2.94 0.95 -68.65
N VAL A 27 -3.56 2.13 -68.84
CA VAL A 27 -3.19 3.33 -68.11
C VAL A 27 -3.64 3.16 -66.67
N VAL A 28 -2.73 2.89 -65.76
CA VAL A 28 -3.01 2.93 -64.31
C VAL A 28 -2.85 4.37 -63.83
N VAL A 29 -4.00 5.02 -63.58
CA VAL A 29 -4.00 6.29 -62.88
C VAL A 29 -3.69 5.98 -61.41
N LEU A 30 -2.45 6.27 -61.01
CA LEU A 30 -2.01 6.14 -59.61
C LEU A 30 -2.58 7.37 -58.85
N SER A 31 -3.69 7.21 -58.18
CA SER A 31 -4.20 8.22 -57.20
C SER A 31 -3.32 8.10 -55.94
N VAL A 32 -2.35 9.02 -55.81
CA VAL A 32 -1.59 9.19 -54.58
C VAL A 32 -2.52 9.82 -53.53
N LEU A 33 -3.09 9.01 -52.67
CA LEU A 33 -3.71 9.48 -51.43
C LEU A 33 -2.58 9.96 -50.49
N ILE A 34 -2.37 11.27 -50.47
CA ILE A 34 -1.54 11.92 -49.45
C ILE A 34 -2.31 11.81 -48.12
N GLY A 35 -2.03 10.75 -47.35
CA GLY A 35 -2.48 10.60 -45.99
C GLY A 35 -1.87 11.72 -45.13
N VAL A 36 -2.66 12.69 -44.74
CA VAL A 36 -2.30 13.66 -43.71
C VAL A 36 -2.18 12.86 -42.41
N PRO A 37 -1.01 12.84 -41.74
CA PRO A 37 -0.90 12.23 -40.43
C PRO A 37 -1.78 13.06 -39.48
N GLY A 38 -2.94 12.51 -39.11
CA GLY A 38 -3.75 13.07 -38.06
C GLY A 38 -2.94 13.09 -36.77
N LEU A 39 -2.59 14.29 -36.30
CA LEU A 39 -2.13 14.51 -34.94
C LEU A 39 -3.23 14.00 -34.00
N VAL A 40 -3.07 12.80 -33.50
CA VAL A 40 -3.81 12.34 -32.31
C VAL A 40 -3.24 13.14 -31.14
N GLN A 41 -3.77 14.32 -30.90
CA GLN A 41 -3.59 15.01 -29.64
C GLN A 41 -4.23 14.11 -28.58
N SER A 42 -3.41 13.39 -27.83
CA SER A 42 -3.84 12.82 -26.57
C SER A 42 -4.25 14.01 -25.70
N LEU A 43 -5.55 14.18 -25.51
CA LEU A 43 -6.07 15.09 -24.50
C LEU A 43 -5.52 14.59 -23.16
N GLU A 44 -4.47 15.22 -22.66
CA GLU A 44 -4.05 15.06 -21.26
C GLU A 44 -5.25 15.47 -20.40
N GLN A 45 -6.02 14.49 -19.94
CA GLN A 45 -7.06 14.75 -18.97
C GLN A 45 -6.39 15.36 -17.73
N LYS A 46 -6.72 16.60 -17.43
CA LYS A 46 -6.31 17.24 -16.18
C LYS A 46 -6.63 16.27 -15.03
N PRO A 47 -5.67 16.02 -14.12
CA PRO A 47 -5.92 15.17 -12.98
C PRO A 47 -7.19 15.64 -12.25
N GLN A 48 -8.15 14.75 -12.04
CA GLN A 48 -9.36 15.11 -11.29
C GLN A 48 -8.94 15.43 -9.83
N PRO A 49 -9.54 16.48 -9.23
CA PRO A 49 -9.31 16.77 -7.82
C PRO A 49 -9.61 15.56 -6.93
N ALA A 50 -8.92 15.45 -5.81
CA ALA A 50 -9.18 14.39 -4.85
C ALA A 50 -10.61 14.50 -4.29
N GLU A 51 -11.33 13.37 -4.28
CA GLU A 51 -12.70 13.30 -3.76
C GLU A 51 -12.71 13.58 -2.25
N GLN A 52 -13.65 14.42 -1.79
CA GLN A 52 -13.81 14.75 -0.38
C GLN A 52 -14.81 13.79 0.27
N LEU A 53 -14.32 13.00 1.19
CA LEU A 53 -15.09 12.03 1.97
C LEU A 53 -15.05 12.37 3.45
N ARG A 54 -15.91 11.70 4.21
CA ARG A 54 -15.88 11.69 5.67
C ARG A 54 -16.10 10.29 6.21
N VAL A 55 -15.67 10.04 7.43
CA VAL A 55 -16.01 8.80 8.12
C VAL A 55 -17.48 8.81 8.53
N GLN A 56 -18.14 7.67 8.35
CA GLN A 56 -19.41 7.32 8.94
C GLN A 56 -19.18 6.20 9.95
N VAL A 57 -19.36 6.51 11.22
CA VAL A 57 -19.22 5.50 12.29
C VAL A 57 -20.38 4.52 12.23
N ILE A 58 -20.07 3.24 12.14
CA ILE A 58 -21.02 2.14 12.20
C ILE A 58 -21.11 1.62 13.62
N ARG A 59 -19.93 1.47 14.26
CA ARG A 59 -19.83 0.95 15.63
C ARG A 59 -18.56 1.46 16.30
N SER A 60 -18.59 1.61 17.62
CA SER A 60 -17.41 1.85 18.44
C SER A 60 -17.16 0.66 19.36
N TYR A 61 -15.89 0.43 19.66
CA TYR A 61 -15.40 -0.61 20.56
C TYR A 61 -14.50 0.02 21.62
N PRO A 62 -14.40 -0.56 22.81
CA PRO A 62 -13.37 -0.17 23.76
C PRO A 62 -11.97 -0.35 23.18
N HIS A 63 -11.06 0.53 23.56
CA HIS A 63 -9.64 0.43 23.20
C HIS A 63 -8.78 0.81 24.40
N ASP A 64 -7.59 0.22 24.49
CA ASP A 64 -6.68 0.41 25.63
C ASP A 64 -6.04 1.81 25.60
N ARG A 65 -6.34 2.65 26.59
CA ARG A 65 -5.72 3.98 26.76
C ARG A 65 -4.21 3.94 26.97
N GLY A 66 -3.62 2.80 27.25
CA GLY A 66 -2.18 2.60 27.30
C GLY A 66 -1.57 2.25 25.94
N ALA A 67 -2.39 2.08 24.89
CA ALA A 67 -1.91 1.75 23.55
C ALA A 67 -1.50 3.01 22.78
N PHE A 68 -0.19 3.24 22.65
CA PHE A 68 0.33 4.24 21.73
C PHE A 68 0.40 3.64 20.32
N THR A 69 -0.76 3.55 19.66
CA THR A 69 -0.96 2.81 18.40
C THR A 69 -0.09 3.35 17.28
N GLN A 70 0.71 2.47 16.67
CA GLN A 70 1.61 2.77 15.55
C GLN A 70 1.40 1.88 14.35
N GLY A 71 0.72 0.74 14.51
CA GLY A 71 0.32 -0.15 13.44
C GLY A 71 -0.92 -0.93 13.84
N LEU A 72 -1.86 -1.10 12.92
CA LEU A 72 -3.11 -1.82 13.14
C LEU A 72 -3.35 -2.78 11.98
N LEU A 73 -3.80 -4.01 12.26
CA LEU A 73 -3.99 -5.05 11.27
C LEU A 73 -5.12 -5.98 11.68
N LEU A 74 -5.98 -6.36 10.73
CA LEU A 74 -7.01 -7.37 10.94
C LEU A 74 -6.67 -8.64 10.14
N ASP A 75 -6.43 -9.75 10.83
CA ASP A 75 -6.18 -11.07 10.22
C ASP A 75 -7.23 -12.08 10.69
N ASN A 76 -8.14 -12.50 9.79
CA ASN A 76 -9.18 -13.49 10.08
C ASN A 76 -10.00 -13.17 11.35
N GLY A 77 -10.39 -11.91 11.50
CA GLY A 77 -11.16 -11.41 12.65
C GLY A 77 -10.35 -11.16 13.92
N LYS A 78 -9.02 -11.39 13.90
CA LYS A 78 -8.10 -11.07 14.99
C LYS A 78 -7.52 -9.69 14.76
N LEU A 79 -7.66 -8.82 15.75
CA LEU A 79 -7.04 -7.50 15.73
C LEU A 79 -5.60 -7.62 16.25
N LEU A 80 -4.64 -7.24 15.42
CA LEU A 80 -3.22 -7.19 15.76
C LEU A 80 -2.79 -5.72 15.82
N GLU A 81 -2.03 -5.36 16.83
CA GLU A 81 -1.66 -3.98 17.07
C GLU A 81 -0.18 -3.87 17.44
N SER A 82 0.51 -2.92 16.83
CA SER A 82 1.83 -2.46 17.21
C SER A 82 1.72 -1.17 18.01
N THR A 83 2.32 -1.13 19.19
CA THR A 83 2.33 0.08 20.02
C THR A 83 3.75 0.58 20.23
N GLY A 84 3.91 1.92 20.21
CA GLY A 84 5.16 2.61 20.40
C GLY A 84 5.48 2.93 21.87
N GLN A 85 6.44 3.81 22.05
CA GLN A 85 7.09 4.31 23.27
C GLN A 85 8.18 3.39 23.81
N VAL A 86 9.38 3.97 24.00
CA VAL A 86 10.56 3.24 24.52
C VAL A 86 10.26 2.64 25.90
N GLY A 87 10.47 1.34 26.04
CA GLY A 87 10.18 0.59 27.27
C GLY A 87 8.72 0.20 27.44
N GLN A 88 7.81 0.62 26.54
CA GLN A 88 6.39 0.27 26.54
C GLN A 88 5.90 -0.29 25.20
N SER A 89 6.78 -0.26 24.18
CA SER A 89 6.48 -0.79 22.83
C SER A 89 6.12 -2.27 22.89
N SER A 90 5.11 -2.66 22.13
CA SER A 90 4.66 -4.06 22.08
C SER A 90 4.04 -4.44 20.75
N LEU A 91 4.01 -5.73 20.46
CA LEU A 91 3.13 -6.37 19.50
C LEU A 91 2.06 -7.11 20.28
N ARG A 92 0.78 -6.91 19.97
CA ARG A 92 -0.35 -7.47 20.71
C ARG A 92 -1.47 -8.01 19.83
N GLU A 93 -2.18 -9.03 20.31
CA GLU A 93 -3.47 -9.48 19.79
C GLU A 93 -4.55 -8.98 20.73
N VAL A 94 -5.56 -8.32 20.18
CA VAL A 94 -6.62 -7.64 20.93
C VAL A 94 -7.98 -8.23 20.56
N GLU A 95 -8.82 -8.50 21.57
CA GLU A 95 -10.21 -8.87 21.38
C GLU A 95 -11.01 -7.63 20.98
N LEU A 96 -11.46 -7.57 19.71
CA LEU A 96 -12.10 -6.40 19.12
C LEU A 96 -13.33 -5.94 19.95
N ALA A 97 -14.13 -6.88 20.46
CA ALA A 97 -15.38 -6.54 21.15
C ALA A 97 -15.18 -5.81 22.50
N THR A 98 -14.07 -6.09 23.19
CA THR A 98 -13.81 -5.62 24.55
C THR A 98 -12.59 -4.72 24.68
N GLY A 99 -11.72 -4.68 23.66
CA GLY A 99 -10.42 -4.01 23.74
C GLY A 99 -9.39 -4.73 24.62
N ARG A 100 -9.70 -5.94 25.10
CA ARG A 100 -8.83 -6.72 25.99
C ARG A 100 -7.66 -7.28 25.22
N VAL A 101 -6.45 -7.07 25.73
CA VAL A 101 -5.25 -7.70 25.21
C VAL A 101 -5.26 -9.20 25.54
N ILE A 102 -5.32 -10.06 24.53
CA ILE A 102 -5.34 -11.52 24.66
C ILE A 102 -3.91 -12.03 24.92
N ARG A 103 -2.95 -11.53 24.15
CA ARG A 103 -1.53 -11.80 24.30
C ARG A 103 -0.70 -10.63 23.77
N LYS A 104 0.53 -10.52 24.25
CA LYS A 104 1.49 -9.54 23.76
C LYS A 104 2.91 -10.06 23.91
N VAL A 105 3.81 -9.45 23.13
CA VAL A 105 5.25 -9.51 23.34
C VAL A 105 5.78 -8.08 23.43
N ASP A 106 6.58 -7.83 24.45
CA ASP A 106 7.18 -6.50 24.63
C ASP A 106 8.39 -6.34 23.72
N VAL A 107 8.54 -5.16 23.14
CA VAL A 107 9.71 -4.78 22.35
C VAL A 107 10.72 -4.15 23.30
N PRO A 108 11.95 -4.72 23.40
CA PRO A 108 12.90 -4.25 24.39
C PRO A 108 13.44 -2.86 24.06
N PRO A 109 13.71 -2.03 25.09
CA PRO A 109 14.41 -0.77 24.87
C PRO A 109 15.81 -1.00 24.27
N PRO A 110 16.36 -0.04 23.51
CA PRO A 110 15.86 1.31 23.28
C PRO A 110 14.88 1.43 22.11
N LEU A 111 14.32 0.32 21.59
CA LEU A 111 13.49 0.32 20.41
C LEU A 111 12.13 0.99 20.67
N PHE A 112 11.69 1.80 19.70
CA PHE A 112 10.35 2.33 19.62
C PHE A 112 9.66 1.64 18.43
N ALA A 113 8.63 0.83 18.69
CA ALA A 113 7.94 0.08 17.65
C ALA A 113 6.95 0.97 16.87
N GLU A 114 6.81 0.65 15.59
CA GLU A 114 6.06 1.43 14.61
C GLU A 114 5.12 0.51 13.78
N GLY A 115 4.94 0.81 12.50
CA GLY A 115 4.03 0.14 11.58
C GLY A 115 4.14 -1.39 11.58
N LEU A 116 3.04 -2.04 11.22
CA LEU A 116 2.87 -3.49 11.29
C LEU A 116 2.29 -4.02 9.98
N ALA A 117 2.87 -5.07 9.43
CA ALA A 117 2.33 -5.79 8.28
C ALA A 117 2.39 -7.30 8.48
N LEU A 118 1.57 -8.04 7.71
CA LEU A 118 1.55 -9.50 7.69
C LEU A 118 1.93 -10.02 6.30
N VAL A 119 2.89 -10.94 6.25
CA VAL A 119 3.27 -11.67 5.03
C VAL A 119 3.24 -13.16 5.33
N GLY A 120 2.26 -13.88 4.80
CA GLY A 120 2.02 -15.28 5.14
C GLY A 120 1.78 -15.46 6.64
N ASP A 121 2.69 -16.14 7.33
CA ASP A 121 2.63 -16.33 8.79
C ASP A 121 3.63 -15.45 9.57
N THR A 122 4.23 -14.47 8.89
CA THR A 122 5.23 -13.57 9.50
C THR A 122 4.66 -12.17 9.68
N LEU A 123 4.58 -11.70 10.92
CA LEU A 123 4.33 -10.31 11.25
C LEU A 123 5.65 -9.55 11.18
N ILE A 124 5.62 -8.38 10.55
CA ILE A 124 6.77 -7.49 10.36
C ILE A 124 6.45 -6.17 11.06
N GLN A 125 7.20 -5.85 12.10
CA GLN A 125 7.03 -4.65 12.93
C GLN A 125 8.22 -3.73 12.75
N LEU A 126 7.99 -2.50 12.30
CA LEU A 126 9.03 -1.49 12.15
C LEU A 126 9.50 -0.95 13.50
N THR A 127 10.65 -0.26 13.47
CA THR A 127 11.13 0.58 14.57
C THR A 127 11.40 1.98 14.05
N TRP A 128 11.09 3.02 14.83
CA TRP A 128 11.18 4.42 14.40
C TRP A 128 12.54 4.80 13.80
N GLN A 129 13.59 4.90 14.60
CA GLN A 129 14.90 5.43 14.20
C GLN A 129 16.03 4.40 14.19
N HIS A 130 15.72 3.15 14.56
CA HIS A 130 16.74 2.10 14.67
C HIS A 130 16.98 1.34 13.37
N GLY A 131 16.19 1.59 12.32
CA GLY A 131 16.34 0.93 11.01
C GLY A 131 16.19 -0.58 11.08
N ARG A 132 15.35 -1.09 11.99
CA ARG A 132 15.11 -2.52 12.20
C ARG A 132 13.64 -2.84 11.99
N ALA A 133 13.34 -3.88 11.22
CA ALA A 133 12.03 -4.48 11.09
C ALA A 133 12.05 -5.86 11.78
N LEU A 134 11.34 -5.99 12.88
CA LEU A 134 11.32 -7.19 13.72
C LEU A 134 10.33 -8.19 13.13
N LEU A 135 10.73 -9.47 13.02
CA LEU A 135 9.93 -10.53 12.44
C LEU A 135 9.41 -11.46 13.53
N TYR A 136 8.09 -11.71 13.51
CA TYR A 136 7.45 -12.60 14.47
C TYR A 136 6.58 -13.63 13.76
N ASN A 137 6.54 -14.84 14.28
CA ASN A 137 5.54 -15.82 13.88
C ASN A 137 4.16 -15.39 14.40
N LYS A 138 3.16 -15.25 13.53
CA LYS A 138 1.84 -14.71 13.91
C LYS A 138 1.07 -15.59 14.91
N HIS A 139 1.35 -16.90 14.94
CA HIS A 139 0.64 -17.83 15.82
C HIS A 139 1.21 -17.87 17.23
N THR A 140 2.53 -17.72 17.38
CA THR A 140 3.22 -17.83 18.66
C THR A 140 3.73 -16.51 19.22
N PHE A 141 3.86 -15.45 18.39
CA PHE A 141 4.55 -14.20 18.67
C PHE A 141 6.04 -14.39 18.98
N ALA A 142 6.58 -15.59 18.76
CA ALA A 142 8.02 -15.82 18.85
C ALA A 142 8.74 -14.97 17.78
N ARG A 143 9.80 -14.27 18.19
CA ARG A 143 10.66 -13.55 17.25
C ARG A 143 11.42 -14.56 16.40
N VAL A 144 11.34 -14.44 15.08
CA VAL A 144 11.96 -15.37 14.12
C VAL A 144 13.09 -14.72 13.30
N GLY A 145 13.29 -13.41 13.43
CA GLY A 145 14.36 -12.71 12.72
C GLY A 145 14.20 -11.19 12.75
N GLU A 146 14.94 -10.55 11.87
CA GLU A 146 14.81 -9.11 11.60
C GLU A 146 15.36 -8.77 10.22
N PHE A 147 14.86 -7.68 9.64
CA PHE A 147 15.49 -6.99 8.53
C PHE A 147 16.10 -5.68 8.99
N SER A 148 17.02 -5.15 8.20
CA SER A 148 17.57 -3.82 8.39
C SER A 148 17.15 -2.89 7.26
N TYR A 149 16.94 -1.62 7.60
CA TYR A 149 16.69 -0.57 6.61
C TYR A 149 17.34 0.75 7.03
N ARG A 150 17.37 1.72 6.13
CA ARG A 150 17.93 3.05 6.40
C ARG A 150 16.79 4.06 6.60
N GLY A 151 17.02 5.06 7.45
CA GLY A 151 16.07 6.11 7.76
C GLY A 151 15.08 5.73 8.84
N GLU A 152 14.00 6.48 8.93
CA GLU A 152 12.90 6.23 9.86
C GLU A 152 11.90 5.24 9.26
N GLY A 153 11.16 4.54 10.12
CA GLY A 153 10.03 3.72 9.74
C GLY A 153 8.81 4.15 10.52
N TRP A 154 7.71 4.48 9.80
CA TRP A 154 6.45 4.91 10.40
C TRP A 154 5.34 3.87 10.15
N GLY A 155 4.69 3.90 9.00
CA GLY A 155 3.66 2.93 8.63
C GLY A 155 4.19 1.80 7.74
N LEU A 156 3.48 0.67 7.74
CA LEU A 156 3.80 -0.48 6.90
C LEU A 156 2.52 -1.23 6.54
N CYS A 157 2.29 -1.52 5.26
CA CYS A 157 1.21 -2.41 4.82
C CYS A 157 1.68 -3.40 3.75
N THR A 158 0.89 -4.44 3.51
CA THR A 158 1.17 -5.48 2.50
C THR A 158 0.36 -5.22 1.23
N ALA A 159 1.02 -5.12 0.09
CA ALA A 159 0.42 -4.93 -1.23
C ALA A 159 0.81 -6.10 -2.15
N GLY A 160 0.05 -7.20 -2.12
CA GLY A 160 0.41 -8.43 -2.82
C GLY A 160 1.73 -9.00 -2.29
N ASP A 161 2.73 -9.13 -3.18
CA ASP A 161 4.07 -9.63 -2.83
C ASP A 161 5.03 -8.53 -2.33
N GLU A 162 4.57 -7.28 -2.28
CA GLU A 162 5.36 -6.13 -1.85
C GLU A 162 4.88 -5.61 -0.49
N LEU A 163 5.78 -4.90 0.19
CA LEU A 163 5.48 -4.10 1.35
C LEU A 163 5.56 -2.62 0.97
N VAL A 164 4.65 -1.80 1.49
CA VAL A 164 4.68 -0.35 1.34
C VAL A 164 4.98 0.27 2.69
N MET A 165 5.98 1.13 2.74
CA MET A 165 6.49 1.76 3.95
C MET A 165 6.45 3.27 3.84
N SER A 166 5.99 3.95 4.87
CA SER A 166 6.10 5.40 5.07
C SER A 166 7.21 5.75 6.06
N ASP A 167 7.64 7.00 6.04
CA ASP A 167 8.67 7.58 6.91
C ASP A 167 8.36 9.03 7.33
N GLY A 168 7.10 9.45 7.19
CA GLY A 168 6.65 10.83 7.46
C GLY A 168 6.91 11.80 6.31
N SER A 169 7.74 11.45 5.33
CA SER A 169 7.95 12.27 4.14
C SER A 169 6.80 12.14 3.14
N SER A 170 6.94 12.82 2.01
CA SER A 170 6.03 12.67 0.86
C SER A 170 6.38 11.48 -0.04
N ASN A 171 7.07 10.47 0.47
CA ASN A 171 7.41 9.28 -0.28
C ASN A 171 6.82 8.02 0.37
N LEU A 172 6.41 7.08 -0.47
CA LEU A 172 6.17 5.69 -0.10
C LEU A 172 7.29 4.84 -0.68
N THR A 173 7.90 3.99 0.14
CA THR A 173 8.97 3.08 -0.29
C THR A 173 8.40 1.67 -0.41
N PHE A 174 8.44 1.13 -1.63
CA PHE A 174 8.03 -0.25 -1.91
C PHE A 174 9.21 -1.20 -1.69
N ARG A 175 8.99 -2.29 -0.97
CA ARG A 175 10.01 -3.25 -0.57
C ARG A 175 9.60 -4.68 -0.87
N ARG A 176 10.59 -5.54 -1.16
CA ARG A 176 10.34 -6.98 -1.28
C ARG A 176 10.02 -7.57 0.08
N SER A 177 8.96 -8.36 0.15
CA SER A 177 8.55 -9.02 1.41
C SER A 177 9.58 -10.02 1.94
N ARG A 178 10.35 -10.69 1.05
CA ARG A 178 11.30 -11.77 1.42
C ARG A 178 12.58 -11.28 2.08
N ASP A 179 13.08 -10.08 1.73
CA ASP A 179 14.39 -9.57 2.16
C ASP A 179 14.40 -8.09 2.53
N PHE A 180 13.25 -7.44 2.45
CA PHE A 180 13.02 -6.03 2.75
C PHE A 180 13.81 -5.04 1.88
N SER A 181 14.42 -5.51 0.77
CA SER A 181 15.15 -4.65 -0.17
C SER A 181 14.20 -3.69 -0.88
N VAL A 182 14.68 -2.48 -1.17
CA VAL A 182 13.90 -1.45 -1.88
C VAL A 182 13.69 -1.87 -3.34
N ILE A 183 12.46 -1.81 -3.81
CA ILE A 183 12.06 -2.01 -5.20
C ILE A 183 11.99 -0.67 -5.90
N ARG A 184 11.24 0.27 -5.31
CA ARG A 184 11.02 1.63 -5.84
C ARG A 184 10.59 2.58 -4.74
N THR A 185 10.72 3.86 -5.02
CA THR A 185 10.15 4.94 -4.20
C THR A 185 9.14 5.70 -5.04
N LEU A 186 7.99 6.01 -4.46
CA LEU A 186 6.88 6.69 -5.10
C LEU A 186 6.59 8.01 -4.39
N ALA A 187 6.64 9.10 -5.15
CA ALA A 187 6.27 10.42 -4.65
C ALA A 187 4.76 10.54 -4.50
N VAL A 188 4.28 10.92 -3.33
CA VAL A 188 2.86 11.18 -3.08
C VAL A 188 2.53 12.64 -3.34
N THR A 189 1.44 12.88 -4.07
CA THR A 189 1.01 14.22 -4.47
C THR A 189 -0.49 14.42 -4.30
N LEU A 190 -0.86 15.63 -3.91
CA LEU A 190 -2.23 16.15 -3.94
C LEU A 190 -2.25 17.34 -4.91
N ASP A 191 -3.09 17.26 -5.95
CA ASP A 191 -3.21 18.30 -6.98
C ASP A 191 -1.86 18.73 -7.59
N GLY A 192 -0.95 17.76 -7.75
CA GLY A 192 0.38 17.94 -8.32
C GLY A 192 1.45 18.46 -7.33
N GLN A 193 1.08 18.79 -6.10
CA GLN A 193 2.02 19.20 -5.04
C GLN A 193 2.40 18.03 -4.15
N ARG A 194 3.65 17.99 -3.68
CA ARG A 194 4.11 16.98 -2.73
C ARG A 194 3.28 17.02 -1.45
N PHE A 195 2.90 15.86 -0.95
CA PHE A 195 2.09 15.71 0.25
C PHE A 195 2.79 14.80 1.25
N ASP A 196 3.13 15.32 2.41
CA ASP A 196 3.91 14.66 3.46
C ASP A 196 3.10 14.29 4.71
N GLN A 197 3.80 13.93 5.78
CA GLN A 197 3.23 13.50 7.06
C GLN A 197 2.47 12.17 6.96
N LEU A 198 2.82 11.33 5.98
CA LEU A 198 2.24 10.01 5.81
C LEU A 198 2.70 9.10 6.96
N ASN A 199 1.74 8.58 7.73
CA ASN A 199 2.01 7.79 8.92
C ASN A 199 1.55 6.34 8.73
N GLU A 200 0.70 5.82 9.60
CA GLU A 200 0.24 4.45 9.55
C GLU A 200 -0.53 4.16 8.25
N LEU A 201 -0.36 2.95 7.73
CA LEU A 201 -0.78 2.56 6.38
C LEU A 201 -1.64 1.29 6.38
N GLU A 202 -2.66 1.29 5.49
CA GLU A 202 -3.39 0.10 5.09
C GLU A 202 -3.46 -0.01 3.57
N CYS A 203 -3.13 -1.18 3.02
CA CYS A 203 -3.12 -1.45 1.59
C CYS A 203 -4.36 -2.24 1.16
N VAL A 204 -5.19 -1.67 0.27
CA VAL A 204 -6.44 -2.31 -0.20
C VAL A 204 -6.57 -2.14 -1.71
N ASP A 205 -6.71 -3.24 -2.45
CA ASP A 205 -7.04 -3.28 -3.88
C ASP A 205 -6.19 -2.36 -4.79
N GLY A 206 -4.90 -2.26 -4.49
CA GLY A 206 -3.96 -1.46 -5.28
C GLY A 206 -3.89 0.02 -4.87
N ASP A 207 -4.56 0.39 -3.80
CA ASP A 207 -4.47 1.70 -3.16
C ASP A 207 -3.82 1.60 -1.77
N VAL A 208 -3.26 2.71 -1.32
CA VAL A 208 -2.71 2.87 0.04
C VAL A 208 -3.55 3.89 0.78
N TYR A 209 -4.12 3.50 1.90
CA TYR A 209 -4.74 4.41 2.85
C TYR A 209 -3.69 4.80 3.89
N ALA A 210 -3.53 6.09 4.14
CA ALA A 210 -2.54 6.61 5.07
C ALA A 210 -3.18 7.57 6.08
N ASN A 211 -2.89 7.37 7.37
CA ASN A 211 -3.09 8.44 8.35
C ASN A 211 -2.16 9.63 8.02
N VAL A 212 -2.66 10.84 8.19
CA VAL A 212 -1.85 12.05 8.06
C VAL A 212 -1.52 12.57 9.46
N TRP A 213 -0.24 12.52 9.82
CA TRP A 213 0.19 12.92 11.17
C TRP A 213 -0.23 14.35 11.51
N MET A 214 -0.67 14.56 12.75
CA MET A 214 -1.23 15.82 13.28
C MET A 214 -2.57 16.24 12.63
N ARG A 215 -3.24 15.35 11.88
CA ARG A 215 -4.53 15.66 11.27
C ARG A 215 -5.54 14.52 11.53
N ASP A 216 -6.80 14.88 11.81
CA ASP A 216 -7.91 13.93 11.87
C ASP A 216 -8.36 13.60 10.42
N MET A 217 -7.46 12.99 9.64
CA MET A 217 -7.64 12.72 8.21
C MET A 217 -6.89 11.47 7.77
N ILE A 218 -7.51 10.73 6.85
CA ILE A 218 -6.92 9.65 6.08
C ILE A 218 -6.89 10.08 4.61
N VAL A 219 -5.85 9.72 3.87
CA VAL A 219 -5.80 9.89 2.42
C VAL A 219 -5.75 8.54 1.72
N ARG A 220 -6.46 8.41 0.58
CA ARG A 220 -6.33 7.27 -0.33
C ARG A 220 -5.39 7.63 -1.46
N ILE A 221 -4.36 6.84 -1.66
CA ILE A 221 -3.26 7.06 -2.60
C ILE A 221 -3.28 5.94 -3.62
N ASP A 222 -3.37 6.26 -4.90
CA ASP A 222 -3.17 5.29 -5.98
C ASP A 222 -1.70 4.81 -5.96
N ALA A 223 -1.47 3.52 -5.73
CA ALA A 223 -0.14 2.95 -5.53
C ALA A 223 0.72 2.90 -6.80
N ARG A 224 0.18 3.21 -7.98
CA ARG A 224 0.93 3.27 -9.23
C ARG A 224 1.46 4.68 -9.50
N SER A 225 0.59 5.69 -9.32
CA SER A 225 0.90 7.09 -9.66
C SER A 225 1.37 7.93 -8.47
N GLY A 226 1.08 7.52 -7.24
CA GLY A 226 1.30 8.32 -6.04
C GLY A 226 0.30 9.46 -5.84
N ARG A 227 -0.71 9.54 -6.70
CA ARG A 227 -1.72 10.59 -6.61
C ARG A 227 -2.71 10.28 -5.48
N ILE A 228 -2.98 11.25 -4.63
CA ILE A 228 -4.10 11.19 -3.68
C ILE A 228 -5.40 11.31 -4.47
N THR A 229 -6.24 10.29 -4.34
CA THR A 229 -7.54 10.20 -5.02
C THR A 229 -8.70 10.59 -4.11
N GLN A 230 -8.51 10.43 -2.79
CA GLN A 230 -9.52 10.78 -1.80
C GLN A 230 -8.88 11.39 -0.55
N GLN A 231 -9.56 12.38 0.03
CA GLN A 231 -9.29 12.91 1.36
C GLN A 231 -10.49 12.60 2.26
N ILE A 232 -10.26 11.87 3.34
CA ILE A 232 -11.29 11.32 4.22
C ILE A 232 -11.17 12.03 5.57
N ALA A 233 -12.07 12.96 5.84
CA ALA A 233 -12.10 13.68 7.11
C ALA A 233 -12.71 12.79 8.22
N ALA A 234 -12.07 12.80 9.40
CA ALA A 234 -12.49 12.05 10.59
C ALA A 234 -12.60 12.93 11.84
N PRO A 235 -13.19 14.11 11.77
CA PRO A 235 -13.25 15.03 12.90
C PRO A 235 -14.19 14.51 14.00
N ASN A 236 -13.88 14.88 15.24
CA ASN A 236 -14.79 14.72 16.39
C ASN A 236 -15.24 13.27 16.68
N LEU A 237 -14.39 12.28 16.40
CA LEU A 237 -14.66 10.88 16.73
C LEU A 237 -14.73 10.65 18.26
N LEU A 238 -13.92 11.38 19.01
CA LEU A 238 -13.94 11.39 20.46
C LEU A 238 -14.68 12.62 21.00
N SER A 239 -15.45 12.44 22.07
CA SER A 239 -16.02 13.55 22.82
C SER A 239 -14.93 14.40 23.49
N PRO A 240 -15.19 15.65 23.91
CA PRO A 240 -14.20 16.48 24.60
C PRO A 240 -13.60 15.83 25.85
N LEU A 241 -14.37 15.03 26.58
CA LEU A 241 -13.88 14.31 27.76
C LEU A 241 -12.94 13.16 27.37
N GLU A 242 -13.26 12.44 26.30
CA GLU A 242 -12.43 11.34 25.80
C GLU A 242 -11.12 11.79 25.17
N ARG A 243 -11.08 13.04 24.67
CA ARG A 243 -9.86 13.66 24.10
C ARG A 243 -8.82 14.06 25.17
N GLN A 244 -9.16 14.00 26.44
CA GLN A 244 -8.21 14.34 27.50
C GLN A 244 -7.14 13.24 27.64
N GLY A 245 -5.85 13.64 27.51
CA GLY A 245 -4.71 12.74 27.67
C GLY A 245 -4.49 11.75 26.53
N VAL A 246 -5.11 11.99 25.36
CA VAL A 246 -4.85 11.22 24.13
C VAL A 246 -3.92 11.97 23.18
N ASP A 247 -3.36 11.24 22.22
CA ASP A 247 -2.54 11.78 21.14
C ASP A 247 -3.30 11.67 19.80
N VAL A 248 -2.62 11.78 18.66
CA VAL A 248 -3.22 11.86 17.32
C VAL A 248 -3.94 10.59 16.88
N MET A 249 -4.85 10.73 15.92
CA MET A 249 -5.42 9.63 15.18
C MET A 249 -4.31 8.86 14.46
N ASN A 250 -4.25 7.55 14.66
CA ASN A 250 -3.31 6.64 14.00
C ASN A 250 -3.77 5.20 14.15
N GLY A 251 -3.73 4.44 13.06
CA GLY A 251 -4.18 3.05 12.99
C GLY A 251 -5.37 2.89 12.05
N ILE A 252 -5.17 2.12 10.97
CA ILE A 252 -6.18 1.77 9.96
C ILE A 252 -6.06 0.26 9.72
N ALA A 253 -7.17 -0.47 9.77
CA ALA A 253 -7.22 -1.85 9.34
C ALA A 253 -8.48 -2.09 8.51
N TYR A 254 -8.37 -2.81 7.40
CA TYR A 254 -9.49 -3.12 6.52
C TYR A 254 -10.12 -4.47 6.87
N ASP A 255 -11.44 -4.53 6.92
CA ASP A 255 -12.20 -5.77 7.06
C ASP A 255 -12.84 -6.13 5.71
N PRO A 256 -12.29 -7.11 4.98
CA PRO A 256 -12.82 -7.51 3.68
C PRO A 256 -14.18 -8.21 3.77
N SER A 257 -14.58 -8.70 4.95
CA SER A 257 -15.83 -9.44 5.12
C SER A 257 -17.08 -8.56 4.96
N ASP A 258 -16.98 -7.29 5.32
CA ASP A 258 -18.07 -6.30 5.24
C ASP A 258 -17.67 -4.97 4.57
N GLN A 259 -16.43 -4.92 4.03
CA GLN A 259 -15.85 -3.76 3.34
C GLN A 259 -15.86 -2.50 4.22
N THR A 260 -15.49 -2.67 5.48
CA THR A 260 -15.36 -1.58 6.45
C THR A 260 -13.92 -1.39 6.88
N PHE A 261 -13.66 -0.25 7.52
CA PHE A 261 -12.38 0.02 8.14
C PHE A 261 -12.51 0.09 9.66
N LEU A 262 -11.47 -0.34 10.35
CA LEU A 262 -11.25 -0.09 11.76
C LEU A 262 -10.24 1.03 11.89
N ILE A 263 -10.56 2.08 12.64
CA ILE A 263 -9.67 3.21 12.88
C ILE A 263 -9.61 3.55 14.37
N THR A 264 -8.46 4.01 14.81
CA THR A 264 -8.23 4.43 16.20
C THR A 264 -7.19 5.55 16.27
N GLY A 265 -6.60 5.76 17.43
CA GLY A 265 -5.52 6.73 17.64
C GLY A 265 -4.68 6.37 18.85
N LYS A 266 -3.55 7.06 18.97
CA LYS A 266 -2.60 6.90 20.07
C LYS A 266 -3.24 7.27 21.40
N LEU A 267 -3.26 6.31 22.34
CA LEU A 267 -3.89 6.44 23.66
C LEU A 267 -5.41 6.69 23.61
N TRP A 268 -6.05 6.41 22.50
CA TRP A 268 -7.49 6.59 22.39
C TRP A 268 -8.26 5.54 23.23
N PRO A 269 -9.40 5.90 23.84
CA PRO A 269 -10.25 4.96 24.59
C PRO A 269 -11.15 4.12 23.69
N LYS A 270 -11.19 4.42 22.39
CA LYS A 270 -12.10 3.81 21.43
C LYS A 270 -11.42 3.48 20.13
N LEU A 271 -11.88 2.38 19.53
CA LEU A 271 -11.66 1.99 18.16
C LEU A 271 -13.01 2.04 17.44
N PHE A 272 -13.02 2.49 16.19
CA PHE A 272 -14.26 2.70 15.43
C PHE A 272 -14.28 1.83 14.18
N ARG A 273 -15.38 1.14 13.93
CA ARG A 273 -15.71 0.55 12.63
C ARG A 273 -16.42 1.61 11.81
N VAL A 274 -15.92 1.88 10.62
CA VAL A 274 -16.38 3.00 9.80
C VAL A 274 -16.53 2.60 8.32
N LYS A 275 -17.34 3.39 7.59
CA LYS A 275 -17.31 3.52 6.13
C LYS A 275 -16.89 4.92 5.74
N PHE A 276 -16.31 5.05 4.56
CA PHE A 276 -16.01 6.34 3.95
C PHE A 276 -17.14 6.71 3.00
N VAL A 277 -17.79 7.85 3.26
CA VAL A 277 -18.95 8.32 2.53
C VAL A 277 -18.72 9.75 2.03
N LYS A 278 -19.42 10.14 0.97
CA LYS A 278 -19.31 11.52 0.47
C LYS A 278 -19.60 12.53 1.58
N ALA A 279 -18.78 13.57 1.64
CA ALA A 279 -19.08 14.70 2.51
C ALA A 279 -20.42 15.31 2.05
N ALA A 280 -21.29 15.65 3.00
CA ALA A 280 -22.48 16.39 2.66
C ALA A 280 -22.05 17.76 2.08
N SER A 281 -22.59 18.09 0.93
CA SER A 281 -22.41 19.40 0.27
C SER A 281 -23.07 20.51 1.10
#